data_ce6771bb0cc27bbb921acffadf6e4a8f
#
_entry.id   ce6771bb0cc27bbb921acffadf6e4a8f
#
_cell.length_a   1.000
_cell.length_b   1.000
_cell.length_c   1.000
_cell.angle_alpha   90.00
_cell.angle_beta   90.00
_cell.angle_gamma   90.00
#
_symmetry.space_group_name_H-M   'P 1'
#
loop_
_entity.id
_entity.type
_entity.pdbx_description
1 polymer ?
#
loop_
_entity_poly.entity_id
_entity_poly.type
_entity_poly.pdbx_seq_one_letter_code
_entity_poly.pdbx_strand_id
1 'polypeptide(L)'
;MLVYVLKQNGQPFMPTERFGKVRRLLKEGKAKVVRRELFTIRLLYEPETDVVQECYCGVDTGSKHIGVAVVGNDRVLYQSQTELRSDIKGKMYRRRISRCNRRNRKTRYRKSRFLNRRNSIKKDRLPPSVKHKVQAHIDEIEFCKKILPISDLILEVSQFDTALMKSPNLMNEKVRHWGYQQGFNYGYSSRRSAILHRDNYTCQCCGKKNCRLEVHHIKFKSNGGTDDEENLITLCEDCHKGIHAGTVELNKKPKKSKGLKHATHMSIIRSQLLKKYPDAIETFGFVTSENRNHLKLEKDHYIDACIIASGGLEFKELDVIYRKRRVSKGDYQVTRGVRGEQKLPTGKIYGFRKFDKVKYFGEEYFIKGRMSSGFAGLMDIFGNEVDFDFMPKGSKTPKLSNCERISARRSILCIKERKWIKNGKSLTYRFYLKYINLVYFSFILLIISSTEGFPYLSYKSVILL
;
A
#
# COMPACT_ATOMS: atom_id res chain seq x y z
N MET A 1 3.26 -13.64 23.06
CA MET A 1 4.04 -12.50 22.49
C MET A 1 5.50 -12.89 22.42
N LEU A 2 6.22 -12.64 21.33
CA LEU A 2 7.62 -13.01 21.16
C LEU A 2 8.57 -11.83 21.39
N VAL A 3 9.73 -12.08 21.97
CA VAL A 3 10.88 -11.18 22.03
C VAL A 3 11.91 -11.67 21.02
N TYR A 4 12.26 -10.83 20.07
CA TYR A 4 13.28 -11.14 19.07
C TYR A 4 14.66 -10.91 19.66
N VAL A 5 15.59 -11.81 19.38
CA VAL A 5 16.92 -11.81 19.96
C VAL A 5 17.96 -11.71 18.85
N LEU A 6 18.96 -10.85 19.06
CA LEU A 6 20.13 -10.77 18.21
C LEU A 6 21.36 -11.19 19.00
N LYS A 7 22.29 -11.90 18.37
CA LYS A 7 23.60 -12.23 18.93
C LYS A 7 24.45 -10.95 19.12
N GLN A 8 25.60 -11.09 19.77
CA GLN A 8 26.54 -10.02 19.99
C GLN A 8 26.99 -9.35 18.67
N ASN A 9 27.22 -10.13 17.63
CA ASN A 9 27.60 -9.67 16.31
C ASN A 9 26.43 -9.02 15.52
N GLY A 10 25.19 -9.07 16.06
CA GLY A 10 23.97 -8.54 15.43
C GLY A 10 23.25 -9.51 14.51
N GLN A 11 23.73 -10.72 14.33
CA GLN A 11 22.99 -11.77 13.61
C GLN A 11 21.73 -12.17 14.38
N PRO A 12 20.64 -12.53 13.67
CA PRO A 12 19.41 -12.96 14.31
C PRO A 12 19.60 -14.31 15.01
N PHE A 13 18.91 -14.46 16.13
CA PHE A 13 18.82 -15.69 16.90
C PHE A 13 17.37 -16.07 17.13
N MET A 14 17.11 -17.25 17.70
CA MET A 14 15.73 -17.69 17.94
C MET A 14 15.00 -16.76 18.89
N PRO A 15 13.74 -16.40 18.59
CA PRO A 15 12.93 -15.57 19.47
C PRO A 15 12.54 -16.34 20.74
N THR A 16 12.22 -15.63 21.81
CA THR A 16 11.89 -16.22 23.10
C THR A 16 10.59 -15.67 23.67
N GLU A 17 9.88 -16.51 24.43
CA GLU A 17 8.74 -16.14 25.26
C GLU A 17 9.10 -16.00 26.74
N ARG A 18 10.33 -16.29 27.11
CA ARG A 18 10.81 -16.25 28.51
C ARG A 18 11.07 -14.80 28.97
N PHE A 19 9.99 -14.02 29.17
CA PHE A 19 10.08 -12.60 29.54
C PHE A 19 10.87 -12.37 30.83
N GLY A 20 10.78 -13.27 31.81
CA GLY A 20 11.55 -13.20 33.07
C GLY A 20 13.06 -13.25 32.81
N LYS A 21 13.53 -14.17 31.92
CA LYS A 21 14.93 -14.24 31.50
C LYS A 21 15.36 -12.95 30.78
N VAL A 22 14.52 -12.42 29.91
CA VAL A 22 14.82 -11.16 29.19
C VAL A 22 14.96 -9.99 30.17
N ARG A 23 14.05 -9.85 31.15
CA ARG A 23 14.15 -8.80 32.18
C ARG A 23 15.44 -8.90 32.99
N ARG A 24 15.84 -10.13 33.38
CA ARG A 24 17.07 -10.39 34.09
C ARG A 24 18.28 -9.97 33.28
N LEU A 25 18.38 -10.42 32.01
CA LEU A 25 19.48 -10.06 31.10
C LEU A 25 19.62 -8.53 30.91
N LEU A 26 18.49 -7.82 30.82
CA LEU A 26 18.49 -6.37 30.71
C LEU A 26 18.93 -5.71 32.02
N LYS A 27 18.52 -6.21 33.20
CA LYS A 27 18.90 -5.71 34.50
C LYS A 27 20.39 -5.93 34.79
N GLU A 28 20.91 -7.10 34.40
CA GLU A 28 22.33 -7.47 34.57
C GLU A 28 23.26 -6.80 33.53
N GLY A 29 22.71 -6.00 32.60
CA GLY A 29 23.49 -5.37 31.54
C GLY A 29 24.03 -6.34 30.48
N LYS A 30 23.58 -7.63 30.48
CA LYS A 30 23.99 -8.66 29.52
C LYS A 30 23.25 -8.57 28.18
N ALA A 31 22.21 -7.74 28.09
CA ALA A 31 21.49 -7.45 26.85
C ALA A 31 21.11 -5.98 26.77
N LYS A 32 20.89 -5.47 25.56
CA LYS A 32 20.38 -4.12 25.31
C LYS A 32 19.18 -4.14 24.36
N VAL A 33 18.27 -3.18 24.57
CA VAL A 33 17.12 -3.02 23.68
C VAL A 33 17.55 -2.34 22.37
N VAL A 34 17.32 -3.00 21.24
CA VAL A 34 17.60 -2.48 19.90
C VAL A 34 16.37 -1.86 19.27
N ARG A 35 15.17 -2.45 19.52
CA ARG A 35 13.90 -1.96 19.01
C ARG A 35 12.81 -2.09 20.08
N ARG A 36 12.00 -1.04 20.21
CA ARG A 36 10.82 -1.05 21.10
C ARG A 36 9.59 -1.65 20.41
N GLU A 37 9.32 -1.26 19.15
CA GLU A 37 8.32 -1.90 18.30
C GLU A 37 8.93 -3.11 17.60
N LEU A 38 8.26 -4.25 17.61
CA LEU A 38 8.84 -5.57 17.46
C LEU A 38 9.99 -5.73 18.45
N PHE A 39 9.60 -5.87 19.73
CA PHE A 39 10.58 -5.82 20.82
C PHE A 39 11.75 -6.74 20.56
N THR A 40 12.90 -6.14 20.34
CA THR A 40 14.12 -6.83 19.93
C THR A 40 15.25 -6.44 20.87
N ILE A 41 15.89 -7.43 21.44
CA ILE A 41 17.09 -7.27 22.28
C ILE A 41 18.33 -7.78 21.53
N ARG A 42 19.48 -7.27 21.92
CA ARG A 42 20.78 -7.75 21.47
C ARG A 42 21.56 -8.24 22.67
N LEU A 43 22.04 -9.46 22.62
CA LEU A 43 22.93 -10.02 23.63
C LEU A 43 24.29 -9.32 23.56
N LEU A 44 24.94 -9.15 24.69
CA LEU A 44 26.27 -8.57 24.82
C LEU A 44 27.32 -9.65 25.14
N TYR A 45 26.93 -10.90 25.09
CA TYR A 45 27.78 -12.07 25.25
C TYR A 45 27.48 -13.09 24.16
N GLU A 46 28.36 -14.01 23.92
CA GLU A 46 28.12 -15.13 23.00
C GLU A 46 27.40 -16.27 23.75
N PRO A 47 26.30 -16.79 23.21
CA PRO A 47 25.58 -17.89 23.81
C PRO A 47 26.42 -19.19 23.68
N GLU A 48 26.41 -20.01 24.72
CA GLU A 48 27.13 -21.31 24.76
C GLU A 48 26.63 -22.27 23.67
N THR A 49 25.37 -22.20 23.31
CA THR A 49 24.75 -23.05 22.26
C THR A 49 24.29 -22.18 21.11
N ASP A 50 24.74 -22.50 19.92
CA ASP A 50 24.39 -21.80 18.67
C ASP A 50 23.38 -22.60 17.82
N VAL A 51 22.51 -23.36 18.48
CA VAL A 51 21.47 -24.13 17.80
C VAL A 51 20.36 -23.22 17.35
N VAL A 52 20.15 -23.16 16.04
CA VAL A 52 19.09 -22.41 15.38
C VAL A 52 18.18 -23.43 14.69
N GLN A 53 16.87 -23.27 14.91
CA GLN A 53 15.87 -24.07 14.22
C GLN A 53 15.68 -23.56 12.79
N GLU A 54 15.29 -24.44 11.88
CA GLU A 54 14.93 -24.05 10.52
C GLU A 54 13.71 -23.12 10.54
N CYS A 55 13.84 -22.01 9.85
CA CYS A 55 12.80 -20.99 9.73
C CYS A 55 12.55 -20.66 8.27
N TYR A 56 11.32 -20.85 7.85
CA TYR A 56 10.86 -20.63 6.49
C TYR A 56 10.15 -19.27 6.39
N CYS A 57 10.58 -18.45 5.43
CA CYS A 57 9.96 -17.14 5.20
C CYS A 57 9.07 -17.21 3.96
N GLY A 58 7.76 -17.17 4.15
CA GLY A 58 6.76 -17.10 3.09
C GLY A 58 6.39 -15.65 2.76
N VAL A 59 6.32 -15.34 1.48
CA VAL A 59 5.96 -14.02 0.98
C VAL A 59 4.86 -14.14 -0.06
N ASP A 60 3.68 -13.65 0.28
CA ASP A 60 2.61 -13.38 -0.68
C ASP A 60 2.91 -12.06 -1.37
N THR A 61 3.35 -12.14 -2.63
CA THR A 61 3.71 -10.95 -3.40
C THR A 61 2.48 -10.31 -4.03
N GLY A 62 2.30 -9.02 -3.82
CA GLY A 62 1.14 -8.31 -4.35
C GLY A 62 1.46 -6.94 -4.93
N SER A 63 0.59 -6.47 -5.82
CA SER A 63 0.71 -5.14 -6.42
C SER A 63 0.17 -4.01 -5.55
N LYS A 64 -0.63 -4.32 -4.52
CA LYS A 64 -1.21 -3.37 -3.55
C LYS A 64 -0.86 -3.74 -2.11
N HIS A 65 -0.85 -5.00 -1.79
CA HIS A 65 -0.53 -5.54 -0.48
C HIS A 65 0.60 -6.54 -0.59
N ILE A 66 1.31 -6.77 0.49
CA ILE A 66 2.34 -7.79 0.64
C ILE A 66 2.04 -8.50 1.96
N GLY A 67 1.89 -9.82 1.92
CA GLY A 67 1.90 -10.67 3.09
C GLY A 67 3.31 -11.20 3.34
N VAL A 68 3.76 -11.20 4.58
CA VAL A 68 5.02 -11.85 4.97
C VAL A 68 4.83 -12.57 6.28
N ALA A 69 5.25 -13.82 6.32
CA ALA A 69 5.27 -14.62 7.53
C ALA A 69 6.56 -15.43 7.64
N VAL A 70 6.93 -15.77 8.86
CA VAL A 70 8.03 -16.69 9.15
C VAL A 70 7.49 -17.78 10.06
N VAL A 71 7.67 -19.03 9.64
CA VAL A 71 7.26 -20.24 10.36
C VAL A 71 8.50 -21.02 10.75
N GLY A 72 8.54 -21.53 11.96
CA GLY A 72 9.57 -22.44 12.45
C GLY A 72 8.96 -23.41 13.48
N ASN A 73 9.23 -24.71 13.35
CA ASN A 73 8.63 -25.77 14.16
C ASN A 73 7.09 -25.66 14.23
N ASP A 74 6.42 -25.64 13.10
CA ASP A 74 4.97 -25.57 12.95
C ASP A 74 4.30 -24.41 13.69
N ARG A 75 5.08 -23.38 14.00
CA ARG A 75 4.61 -22.17 14.69
C ARG A 75 4.98 -20.91 13.92
N VAL A 76 4.01 -20.01 13.81
CA VAL A 76 4.26 -18.67 13.26
C VAL A 76 5.10 -17.85 14.25
N LEU A 77 6.29 -17.46 13.83
CA LEU A 77 7.20 -16.60 14.61
C LEU A 77 7.02 -15.12 14.30
N TYR A 78 6.56 -14.82 13.09
CA TYR A 78 6.29 -13.46 12.63
C TYR A 78 5.24 -13.47 11.54
N GLN A 79 4.33 -12.48 11.54
CA GLN A 79 3.37 -12.28 10.46
C GLN A 79 3.04 -10.81 10.29
N SER A 80 2.96 -10.37 9.06
CA SER A 80 2.64 -8.98 8.73
C SER A 80 1.92 -8.83 7.40
N GLN A 81 1.17 -7.74 7.30
CA GLN A 81 0.54 -7.29 6.06
C GLN A 81 0.89 -5.85 5.81
N THR A 82 1.48 -5.58 4.66
CA THR A 82 1.96 -4.25 4.28
C THR A 82 1.18 -3.69 3.10
N GLU A 83 0.51 -2.55 3.30
CA GLU A 83 -0.13 -1.80 2.22
C GLU A 83 0.91 -0.95 1.48
N LEU A 84 0.93 -1.07 0.16
CA LEU A 84 1.84 -0.34 -0.73
C LEU A 84 1.31 1.04 -1.09
N ARG A 85 2.21 1.96 -1.40
CA ARG A 85 1.85 3.32 -1.79
C ARG A 85 1.15 3.37 -3.14
N SER A 86 -0.01 4.02 -3.19
CA SER A 86 -0.76 4.35 -4.42
C SER A 86 -0.55 5.79 -4.91
N ASP A 87 -0.03 6.69 -4.04
CA ASP A 87 0.07 8.13 -4.26
C ASP A 87 1.22 8.59 -5.22
N ILE A 88 2.12 7.68 -5.59
CA ILE A 88 3.34 8.02 -6.35
C ILE A 88 3.01 8.62 -7.73
N LYS A 89 2.02 8.05 -8.43
CA LYS A 89 1.61 8.55 -9.76
C LYS A 89 1.12 10.00 -9.68
N GLY A 90 0.24 10.31 -8.72
CA GLY A 90 -0.27 11.66 -8.51
C GLY A 90 0.82 12.66 -8.14
N LYS A 91 1.77 12.26 -7.27
CA LYS A 91 2.92 13.11 -6.90
C LYS A 91 3.86 13.37 -8.08
N MET A 92 4.11 12.38 -8.92
CA MET A 92 4.92 12.56 -10.14
C MET A 92 4.23 13.48 -11.15
N TYR A 93 2.90 13.40 -11.29
CA TYR A 93 2.11 14.30 -12.13
C TYR A 93 2.20 15.76 -11.62
N ARG A 94 2.00 16.01 -10.33
CA ARG A 94 2.16 17.33 -9.72
C ARG A 94 3.57 17.89 -9.94
N ARG A 95 4.60 17.08 -9.78
CA ARG A 95 6.00 17.46 -10.09
C ARG A 95 6.18 17.85 -11.57
N ARG A 96 5.47 17.18 -12.49
CA ARG A 96 5.48 17.53 -13.91
C ARG A 96 4.86 18.92 -14.13
N ILE A 97 3.68 19.18 -13.57
CA ILE A 97 3.00 20.48 -13.65
C ILE A 97 3.91 21.58 -13.09
N SER A 98 4.44 21.42 -11.89
CA SER A 98 5.34 22.41 -11.27
C SER A 98 6.59 22.71 -12.12
N ARG A 99 7.13 21.70 -12.83
CA ARG A 99 8.24 21.92 -13.77
C ARG A 99 7.80 22.65 -15.02
N CYS A 100 6.63 22.35 -15.59
CA CYS A 100 6.09 23.06 -16.73
C CYS A 100 5.86 24.52 -16.38
N ASN A 101 5.19 24.81 -15.26
CA ASN A 101 4.94 26.18 -14.80
C ASN A 101 6.24 26.98 -14.60
N ARG A 102 7.29 26.35 -14.01
CA ARG A 102 8.60 26.99 -13.87
C ARG A 102 9.28 27.30 -15.19
N ARG A 103 9.10 26.48 -16.21
CA ARG A 103 9.66 26.73 -17.56
C ARG A 103 8.95 27.87 -18.26
N ASN A 104 7.65 28.00 -18.04
CA ASN A 104 6.83 29.04 -18.67
C ASN A 104 6.96 30.42 -17.99
N ARG A 105 7.67 30.48 -16.83
CA ARG A 105 7.99 31.78 -16.21
C ARG A 105 9.07 32.49 -17.00
N LYS A 106 8.80 33.74 -17.44
CA LYS A 106 9.75 34.57 -18.19
C LYS A 106 10.98 35.06 -17.39
N THR A 107 11.08 34.71 -16.09
CA THR A 107 12.11 35.22 -15.18
C THR A 107 13.50 34.63 -15.38
N ARG A 108 13.62 33.45 -16.00
CA ARG A 108 14.92 32.81 -16.32
C ARG A 108 14.80 31.98 -17.58
N TYR A 109 15.52 32.35 -18.61
CA TYR A 109 15.70 31.50 -19.79
C TYR A 109 16.73 30.41 -19.47
N ARG A 110 16.34 29.17 -19.56
CA ARG A 110 17.27 28.04 -19.58
C ARG A 110 17.08 27.31 -20.88
N LYS A 111 18.17 27.01 -21.57
CA LYS A 111 18.13 26.17 -22.78
C LYS A 111 17.36 24.88 -22.46
N SER A 112 16.46 24.50 -23.36
CA SER A 112 15.67 23.27 -23.21
C SER A 112 16.60 22.06 -23.29
N ARG A 113 16.48 21.16 -22.31
CA ARG A 113 17.30 19.93 -22.22
C ARG A 113 16.53 18.75 -22.77
N PHE A 114 16.13 18.78 -24.02
CA PHE A 114 15.34 17.71 -24.62
C PHE A 114 16.06 16.37 -24.67
N LEU A 115 17.36 16.38 -24.93
CA LEU A 115 18.18 15.18 -25.11
C LEU A 115 18.58 14.48 -23.82
N ASN A 116 18.53 15.15 -22.65
CA ASN A 116 18.94 14.54 -21.37
C ASN A 116 18.13 13.31 -20.94
N ARG A 117 16.95 13.09 -21.50
CA ARG A 117 16.16 11.89 -21.22
C ARG A 117 16.41 10.78 -22.23
N ARG A 118 16.66 11.13 -23.50
CA ARG A 118 16.93 10.18 -24.57
C ARG A 118 18.28 9.49 -24.38
N ASN A 119 19.29 10.25 -23.96
CA ASN A 119 20.65 9.74 -23.72
C ASN A 119 20.87 9.19 -22.30
N SER A 120 20.00 9.49 -21.33
CA SER A 120 20.04 8.92 -19.97
C SER A 120 19.10 7.73 -19.82
N ILE A 121 18.85 6.96 -20.85
CA ILE A 121 18.22 5.64 -20.71
C ILE A 121 19.25 4.76 -20.02
N LYS A 122 19.29 4.84 -18.70
CA LYS A 122 19.97 3.84 -17.89
C LYS A 122 19.34 2.51 -18.22
N LYS A 123 20.13 1.58 -18.70
CA LYS A 123 19.74 0.18 -18.88
C LYS A 123 19.02 -0.24 -17.59
N ASP A 124 17.89 -0.92 -17.68
CA ASP A 124 17.06 -1.40 -16.55
C ASP A 124 16.36 -0.31 -15.71
N ARG A 125 16.08 0.84 -16.25
CA ARG A 125 15.34 1.87 -15.53
C ARG A 125 13.87 1.50 -15.35
N LEU A 126 13.47 1.25 -14.11
CA LEU A 126 12.07 1.07 -13.73
C LEU A 126 11.37 2.41 -13.47
N PRO A 127 10.07 2.54 -13.81
CA PRO A 127 9.24 3.66 -13.38
C PRO A 127 9.24 3.80 -11.85
N PRO A 128 9.21 5.03 -11.29
CA PRO A 128 9.28 5.24 -9.83
C PRO A 128 8.22 4.48 -9.02
N SER A 129 7.01 4.29 -9.56
CA SER A 129 5.95 3.51 -8.91
C SER A 129 6.26 2.02 -8.83
N VAL A 130 6.84 1.44 -9.89
CA VAL A 130 7.24 0.02 -9.92
C VAL A 130 8.47 -0.19 -9.07
N LYS A 131 9.51 0.67 -9.22
CA LYS A 131 10.71 0.63 -8.37
C LYS A 131 10.35 0.65 -6.89
N HIS A 132 9.39 1.49 -6.49
CA HIS A 132 8.94 1.54 -5.09
C HIS A 132 8.29 0.21 -4.65
N LYS A 133 7.50 -0.43 -5.49
CA LYS A 133 6.87 -1.71 -5.18
C LYS A 133 7.91 -2.82 -5.01
N VAL A 134 8.83 -2.96 -5.96
CA VAL A 134 9.94 -3.91 -5.86
C VAL A 134 10.74 -3.68 -4.58
N GLN A 135 11.13 -2.43 -4.30
CA GLN A 135 11.90 -2.09 -3.11
C GLN A 135 11.11 -2.39 -1.82
N ALA A 136 9.78 -2.24 -1.84
CA ALA A 136 8.96 -2.56 -0.69
C ALA A 136 8.97 -4.06 -0.36
N HIS A 137 8.90 -4.95 -1.36
CA HIS A 137 9.04 -6.39 -1.14
C HIS A 137 10.43 -6.72 -0.58
N ILE A 138 11.47 -6.17 -1.21
CA ILE A 138 12.85 -6.36 -0.73
C ILE A 138 13.00 -5.91 0.73
N ASP A 139 12.49 -4.72 1.09
CA ASP A 139 12.62 -4.19 2.44
C ASP A 139 11.90 -5.07 3.49
N GLU A 140 10.74 -5.68 3.14
CA GLU A 140 10.04 -6.60 4.05
C GLU A 140 10.81 -7.92 4.23
N ILE A 141 11.36 -8.48 3.16
CA ILE A 141 12.19 -9.70 3.22
C ILE A 141 13.45 -9.43 4.05
N GLU A 142 14.18 -8.36 3.75
CA GLU A 142 15.39 -7.98 4.48
C GLU A 142 15.10 -7.64 5.95
N PHE A 143 13.90 -7.13 6.23
CA PHE A 143 13.48 -6.90 7.61
C PHE A 143 13.33 -8.23 8.36
N CYS A 144 12.71 -9.25 7.78
CA CYS A 144 12.58 -10.58 8.39
C CYS A 144 13.96 -11.23 8.58
N LYS A 145 14.83 -11.17 7.58
CA LYS A 145 16.23 -11.66 7.66
C LYS A 145 17.06 -10.98 8.76
N LYS A 146 16.70 -9.77 9.17
CA LYS A 146 17.37 -9.02 10.26
C LYS A 146 16.88 -9.36 11.65
N ILE A 147 15.73 -10.00 11.81
CA ILE A 147 15.14 -10.27 13.12
C ILE A 147 15.00 -11.77 13.42
N LEU A 148 15.02 -12.61 12.38
CA LEU A 148 14.88 -14.05 12.46
C LEU A 148 15.90 -14.75 11.59
N PRO A 149 16.44 -15.90 12.03
CA PRO A 149 17.38 -16.72 11.28
C PRO A 149 16.62 -17.51 10.22
N ILE A 150 16.50 -16.94 9.01
CA ILE A 150 15.75 -17.53 7.91
C ILE A 150 16.65 -18.51 7.17
N SER A 151 16.22 -19.78 7.09
CA SER A 151 16.86 -20.83 6.30
C SER A 151 16.49 -20.68 4.83
N ASP A 152 15.20 -20.71 4.51
CA ASP A 152 14.71 -20.61 3.14
C ASP A 152 13.69 -19.50 2.97
N LEU A 153 13.70 -18.95 1.74
CA LEU A 153 12.76 -17.91 1.30
C LEU A 153 11.83 -18.49 0.24
N ILE A 154 10.53 -18.49 0.51
CA ILE A 154 9.50 -18.98 -0.41
C ILE A 154 8.70 -17.79 -0.90
N LEU A 155 8.65 -17.62 -2.21
CA LEU A 155 7.97 -16.49 -2.87
C LEU A 155 6.76 -16.98 -3.65
N GLU A 156 5.56 -16.52 -3.31
CA GLU A 156 4.44 -16.65 -4.22
C GLU A 156 4.61 -15.65 -5.36
N VAL A 157 4.74 -16.16 -6.57
CA VAL A 157 5.00 -15.35 -7.75
C VAL A 157 3.95 -15.61 -8.82
N SER A 158 3.66 -14.60 -9.60
CA SER A 158 2.71 -14.69 -10.70
C SER A 158 3.38 -14.23 -11.99
N GLN A 159 3.28 -15.05 -13.01
CA GLN A 159 3.71 -14.71 -14.36
C GLN A 159 2.47 -14.51 -15.24
N PHE A 160 2.33 -13.32 -15.80
CA PHE A 160 1.21 -12.99 -16.66
C PHE A 160 1.72 -12.66 -18.05
N ASP A 161 1.19 -13.38 -19.04
CA ASP A 161 1.32 -13.02 -20.43
C ASP A 161 0.32 -11.92 -20.77
N THR A 162 0.77 -10.67 -20.67
CA THR A 162 -0.08 -9.51 -20.90
C THR A 162 -0.46 -9.32 -22.37
N ALA A 163 0.29 -9.86 -23.31
CA ALA A 163 -0.03 -9.85 -24.72
C ALA A 163 -1.18 -10.82 -25.02
N LEU A 164 -1.05 -12.06 -24.54
CA LEU A 164 -2.08 -13.08 -24.66
C LEU A 164 -3.38 -12.65 -23.97
N MET A 165 -3.32 -12.03 -22.79
CA MET A 165 -4.47 -11.51 -22.08
C MET A 165 -5.21 -10.41 -22.86
N LYS A 166 -4.52 -9.64 -23.70
CA LYS A 166 -5.11 -8.64 -24.59
C LYS A 166 -5.70 -9.25 -25.85
N SER A 167 -4.98 -10.20 -26.43
CA SER A 167 -5.30 -10.80 -27.73
C SER A 167 -5.27 -12.32 -27.62
N PRO A 168 -6.43 -12.97 -27.30
CA PRO A 168 -6.51 -14.42 -27.15
C PRO A 168 -6.09 -15.20 -28.40
N ASN A 169 -6.17 -14.58 -29.57
CA ASN A 169 -5.72 -15.19 -30.83
C ASN A 169 -4.22 -15.58 -30.84
N LEU A 170 -3.44 -15.02 -29.91
CA LEU A 170 -2.02 -15.40 -29.71
C LEU A 170 -1.86 -16.82 -29.15
N MET A 171 -2.94 -17.51 -28.76
CA MET A 171 -2.88 -18.93 -28.45
C MET A 171 -2.55 -19.78 -29.67
N ASN A 172 -2.94 -19.32 -30.86
CA ASN A 172 -2.60 -20.01 -32.11
C ASN A 172 -1.10 -19.82 -32.40
N GLU A 173 -0.35 -20.92 -32.49
CA GLU A 173 1.13 -20.91 -32.72
C GLU A 173 1.53 -20.16 -33.97
N LYS A 174 0.74 -20.28 -35.06
CA LYS A 174 0.99 -19.59 -36.35
C LYS A 174 0.92 -18.06 -36.18
N VAL A 175 0.06 -17.55 -35.32
CA VAL A 175 -0.14 -16.12 -35.06
C VAL A 175 0.79 -15.63 -33.94
N ARG A 176 1.17 -16.52 -33.02
CA ARG A 176 1.93 -16.21 -31.81
C ARG A 176 3.23 -15.48 -32.09
N HIS A 177 4.01 -15.99 -33.04
CA HIS A 177 5.32 -15.44 -33.42
C HIS A 177 5.21 -13.99 -33.92
N TRP A 178 4.19 -13.68 -34.66
CA TRP A 178 3.96 -12.36 -35.27
C TRP A 178 3.27 -11.40 -34.28
N GLY A 179 2.30 -11.91 -33.55
CA GLY A 179 1.41 -11.10 -32.72
C GLY A 179 2.07 -10.47 -31.50
N TYR A 180 3.13 -11.07 -30.97
CA TYR A 180 3.87 -10.46 -29.84
C TYR A 180 4.60 -9.18 -30.22
N GLN A 181 5.01 -9.04 -31.48
CA GLN A 181 5.73 -7.85 -31.97
C GLN A 181 4.80 -6.86 -32.67
N GLN A 182 3.62 -7.28 -33.10
CA GLN A 182 2.65 -6.49 -33.86
C GLN A 182 1.54 -5.95 -32.96
N GLY A 183 1.84 -4.94 -32.14
CA GLY A 183 0.83 -4.22 -31.38
C GLY A 183 -0.04 -3.32 -32.26
N PHE A 184 -1.10 -2.72 -31.69
CA PHE A 184 -2.05 -1.83 -32.38
C PHE A 184 -1.41 -0.73 -33.26
N ASN A 185 -0.23 -0.24 -32.87
CA ASN A 185 0.49 0.80 -33.62
C ASN A 185 1.48 0.23 -34.66
N TYR A 186 1.53 -1.08 -34.84
CA TYR A 186 2.47 -1.70 -35.80
C TYR A 186 2.09 -1.29 -37.23
N GLY A 187 3.07 -0.91 -38.01
CA GLY A 187 2.88 -0.42 -39.39
C GLY A 187 2.41 1.04 -39.51
N TYR A 188 2.15 1.72 -38.38
CA TYR A 188 1.73 3.12 -38.37
C TYR A 188 2.80 4.03 -37.79
N SER A 189 2.98 5.23 -38.37
CA SER A 189 3.92 6.25 -37.89
C SER A 189 3.60 6.78 -36.47
N SER A 190 2.34 6.71 -36.07
CA SER A 190 1.87 7.18 -34.78
C SER A 190 0.55 6.51 -34.36
N ARG A 191 0.21 6.59 -33.06
CA ARG A 191 -1.09 6.15 -32.57
C ARG A 191 -2.25 6.90 -33.22
N ARG A 192 -2.04 8.17 -33.52
CA ARG A 192 -3.04 8.98 -34.24
C ARG A 192 -3.34 8.36 -35.60
N SER A 193 -2.34 8.02 -36.40
CA SER A 193 -2.55 7.41 -37.73
C SER A 193 -3.22 6.04 -37.62
N ALA A 194 -2.91 5.23 -36.63
CA ALA A 194 -3.59 3.95 -36.38
C ALA A 194 -5.08 4.12 -36.04
N ILE A 195 -5.43 5.13 -35.21
CA ILE A 195 -6.83 5.43 -34.86
C ILE A 195 -7.59 5.96 -36.07
N LEU A 196 -7.02 6.90 -36.83
CA LEU A 196 -7.64 7.43 -38.06
C LEU A 196 -7.91 6.31 -39.07
N HIS A 197 -6.97 5.41 -39.26
CA HIS A 197 -7.13 4.26 -40.15
C HIS A 197 -8.21 3.27 -39.62
N ARG A 198 -8.20 2.96 -38.31
CA ARG A 198 -9.23 2.11 -37.68
C ARG A 198 -10.65 2.67 -37.92
N ASP A 199 -10.80 3.97 -37.86
CA ASP A 199 -12.07 4.68 -38.00
C ASP A 199 -12.35 5.07 -39.47
N ASN A 200 -11.62 4.50 -40.44
CA ASN A 200 -11.75 4.71 -41.88
C ASN A 200 -11.74 6.18 -42.27
N TYR A 201 -10.89 7.00 -41.60
CA TYR A 201 -10.79 8.44 -41.82
C TYR A 201 -12.16 9.15 -41.83
N THR A 202 -13.07 8.70 -40.96
CA THR A 202 -14.44 9.19 -40.86
C THR A 202 -14.71 9.71 -39.45
N CYS A 203 -15.38 10.86 -39.33
CA CYS A 203 -15.84 11.35 -38.04
C CYS A 203 -16.86 10.38 -37.44
N GLN A 204 -16.57 9.82 -36.30
CA GLN A 204 -17.43 8.82 -35.66
C GLN A 204 -18.65 9.42 -34.91
N CYS A 205 -18.81 10.75 -34.98
CA CYS A 205 -19.98 11.46 -34.45
C CYS A 205 -20.97 11.83 -35.54
N CYS A 206 -20.53 12.54 -36.57
CA CYS A 206 -21.41 13.04 -37.65
C CYS A 206 -21.21 12.32 -39.00
N GLY A 207 -20.28 11.38 -39.13
CA GLY A 207 -20.03 10.63 -40.36
C GLY A 207 -19.31 11.40 -41.47
N LYS A 208 -18.93 12.67 -41.27
CA LYS A 208 -18.18 13.46 -42.28
C LYS A 208 -16.86 12.83 -42.62
N LYS A 209 -16.52 12.80 -43.93
CA LYS A 209 -15.22 12.44 -44.49
C LYS A 209 -14.61 13.67 -45.17
N ASN A 210 -13.34 13.56 -45.58
CA ASN A 210 -12.62 14.63 -46.31
C ASN A 210 -12.59 15.96 -45.57
N CYS A 211 -12.51 15.93 -44.24
CA CYS A 211 -12.37 17.13 -43.39
C CYS A 211 -11.16 16.97 -42.47
N ARG A 212 -10.80 18.03 -41.78
CA ARG A 212 -9.77 17.96 -40.74
C ARG A 212 -10.26 17.06 -39.61
N LEU A 213 -9.57 15.93 -39.41
CA LEU A 213 -9.91 14.94 -38.39
C LEU A 213 -8.92 15.03 -37.23
N GLU A 214 -9.45 14.91 -36.01
CA GLU A 214 -8.68 14.90 -34.78
C GLU A 214 -9.03 13.66 -33.94
N VAL A 215 -8.04 13.18 -33.16
CA VAL A 215 -8.26 12.06 -32.24
C VAL A 215 -8.59 12.60 -30.87
N HIS A 216 -9.76 12.26 -30.40
CA HIS A 216 -10.36 12.68 -29.14
C HIS A 216 -10.36 11.58 -28.09
N HIS A 217 -10.27 11.93 -26.80
CA HIS A 217 -10.44 10.99 -25.69
C HIS A 217 -11.91 10.91 -25.29
N ILE A 218 -12.55 9.78 -25.47
CA ILE A 218 -13.95 9.55 -25.05
C ILE A 218 -14.10 9.89 -23.56
N LYS A 219 -13.23 9.35 -22.72
CA LYS A 219 -13.06 9.79 -21.34
C LYS A 219 -11.87 10.73 -21.26
N PHE A 220 -12.11 11.97 -20.88
CA PHE A 220 -11.05 12.99 -20.78
C PHE A 220 -9.91 12.57 -19.86
N LYS A 221 -8.69 12.96 -20.18
CA LYS A 221 -7.50 12.71 -19.34
C LYS A 221 -7.63 13.34 -17.94
N SER A 222 -8.30 14.47 -17.82
CA SER A 222 -8.62 15.11 -16.53
C SER A 222 -9.45 14.20 -15.64
N ASN A 223 -10.36 13.44 -16.23
CA ASN A 223 -11.26 12.51 -15.54
C ASN A 223 -10.69 11.09 -15.43
N GLY A 224 -9.37 10.93 -15.67
CA GLY A 224 -8.67 9.64 -15.56
C GLY A 224 -8.74 8.76 -16.80
N GLY A 225 -9.07 9.33 -17.97
CA GLY A 225 -8.99 8.65 -19.27
C GLY A 225 -7.56 8.24 -19.62
N THR A 226 -7.43 7.14 -20.36
CA THR A 226 -6.16 6.57 -20.80
C THR A 226 -5.91 6.86 -22.28
N ASP A 227 -4.67 6.69 -22.75
CA ASP A 227 -4.33 6.75 -24.16
C ASP A 227 -4.54 5.39 -24.87
N ASP A 228 -5.32 4.49 -24.28
CA ASP A 228 -5.66 3.21 -24.89
C ASP A 228 -6.57 3.41 -26.10
N GLU A 229 -6.43 2.54 -27.10
CA GLU A 229 -7.19 2.59 -28.36
C GLU A 229 -8.71 2.60 -28.15
N GLU A 230 -9.17 1.95 -27.09
CA GLU A 230 -10.58 1.84 -26.71
C GLU A 230 -11.17 3.15 -26.15
N ASN A 231 -10.31 4.06 -25.71
CA ASN A 231 -10.67 5.38 -25.20
C ASN A 231 -10.44 6.51 -26.21
N LEU A 232 -10.02 6.16 -27.43
CA LEU A 232 -9.72 7.11 -28.49
C LEU A 232 -10.71 6.96 -29.63
N ILE A 233 -11.13 8.10 -30.22
CA ILE A 233 -12.11 8.16 -31.32
C ILE A 233 -11.73 9.28 -32.27
N THR A 234 -12.04 9.09 -33.55
CA THR A 234 -11.83 10.08 -34.60
C THR A 234 -13.03 11.04 -34.70
N LEU A 235 -12.80 12.32 -34.65
CA LEU A 235 -13.82 13.38 -34.80
C LEU A 235 -13.38 14.42 -35.80
N CYS A 236 -14.33 15.08 -36.48
CA CYS A 236 -14.03 16.31 -37.23
C CYS A 236 -13.83 17.47 -36.26
N GLU A 237 -13.24 18.55 -36.74
CA GLU A 237 -12.92 19.72 -35.93
C GLU A 237 -14.15 20.32 -35.23
N ASP A 238 -15.30 20.38 -35.95
CA ASP A 238 -16.55 20.92 -35.42
C ASP A 238 -17.10 20.07 -34.26
N CYS A 239 -17.20 18.74 -34.47
CA CYS A 239 -17.64 17.82 -33.40
C CYS A 239 -16.68 17.83 -32.23
N HIS A 240 -15.37 17.92 -32.47
CA HIS A 240 -14.36 17.99 -31.43
C HIS A 240 -14.50 19.23 -30.57
N LYS A 241 -14.70 20.42 -31.19
CA LYS A 241 -14.98 21.68 -30.49
C LYS A 241 -16.30 21.63 -29.75
N GLY A 242 -17.37 21.10 -30.40
CA GLY A 242 -18.69 20.98 -29.79
C GLY A 242 -18.72 20.11 -28.55
N ILE A 243 -17.97 18.99 -28.53
CA ILE A 243 -17.85 18.11 -27.33
C ILE A 243 -17.11 18.84 -26.20
N HIS A 244 -16.06 19.61 -26.53
CA HIS A 244 -15.35 20.40 -25.52
C HIS A 244 -16.19 21.59 -24.98
N ALA A 245 -17.06 22.12 -25.78
CA ALA A 245 -18.00 23.19 -25.40
C ALA A 245 -19.27 22.66 -24.71
N GLY A 246 -19.49 21.32 -24.72
CA GLY A 246 -20.70 20.72 -24.18
C GLY A 246 -21.95 20.85 -25.07
N THR A 247 -21.82 21.31 -26.31
CA THR A 247 -22.92 21.44 -27.28
C THR A 247 -23.21 20.20 -28.06
N VAL A 248 -22.28 19.23 -28.07
CA VAL A 248 -22.42 17.93 -28.74
C VAL A 248 -22.13 16.84 -27.74
N GLU A 249 -23.07 15.94 -27.55
CA GLU A 249 -22.86 14.74 -26.71
C GLU A 249 -22.32 13.57 -27.52
N LEU A 250 -21.35 12.90 -26.93
CA LEU A 250 -20.76 11.70 -27.52
C LEU A 250 -21.49 10.46 -26.98
N ASN A 251 -22.35 9.83 -27.78
CA ASN A 251 -23.12 8.64 -27.40
C ASN A 251 -22.25 7.35 -27.27
N LYS A 252 -20.94 7.45 -27.44
CA LYS A 252 -20.02 6.33 -27.30
C LYS A 252 -19.36 6.33 -25.91
N LYS A 253 -19.59 5.27 -25.17
CA LYS A 253 -18.86 5.01 -23.91
C LYS A 253 -17.53 4.33 -24.22
N PRO A 254 -16.43 4.68 -23.50
CA PRO A 254 -15.17 3.98 -23.68
C PRO A 254 -15.38 2.51 -23.28
N LYS A 255 -14.93 1.59 -24.12
CA LYS A 255 -14.85 0.18 -23.73
C LYS A 255 -13.92 0.10 -22.52
N LYS A 256 -14.34 -0.62 -21.46
CA LYS A 256 -13.49 -0.83 -20.30
C LYS A 256 -12.28 -1.62 -20.75
N SER A 257 -11.11 -0.95 -20.89
CA SER A 257 -9.87 -1.68 -21.09
C SER A 257 -9.66 -2.59 -19.88
N LYS A 258 -9.41 -3.87 -20.11
CA LYS A 258 -8.99 -4.79 -19.04
C LYS A 258 -7.62 -4.28 -18.57
N GLY A 259 -7.61 -3.53 -17.46
CA GLY A 259 -6.42 -2.85 -16.97
C GLY A 259 -5.33 -3.83 -16.54
N LEU A 260 -4.47 -4.24 -17.46
CA LEU A 260 -3.38 -5.20 -17.24
C LEU A 260 -2.19 -4.63 -16.43
N LYS A 261 -2.34 -3.41 -15.91
CA LYS A 261 -1.30 -2.73 -15.13
C LYS A 261 -0.81 -3.55 -13.93
N HIS A 262 -1.72 -4.23 -13.24
CA HIS A 262 -1.36 -5.05 -12.08
C HIS A 262 -0.60 -6.30 -12.50
N ALA A 263 -1.04 -6.98 -13.56
CA ALA A 263 -0.36 -8.13 -14.16
C ALA A 263 1.07 -7.76 -14.59
N THR A 264 1.25 -6.67 -15.34
CA THR A 264 2.58 -6.17 -15.73
C THR A 264 3.47 -5.87 -14.52
N HIS A 265 2.91 -5.25 -13.46
CA HIS A 265 3.68 -4.98 -12.25
C HIS A 265 4.12 -6.28 -11.57
N MET A 266 3.25 -7.30 -11.50
CA MET A 266 3.59 -8.58 -10.88
C MET A 266 4.70 -9.31 -11.64
N SER A 267 4.64 -9.35 -12.98
CA SER A 267 5.71 -9.93 -13.80
C SER A 267 7.07 -9.22 -13.57
N ILE A 268 7.07 -7.88 -13.44
CA ILE A 268 8.30 -7.13 -13.16
C ILE A 268 8.77 -7.41 -11.71
N ILE A 269 7.88 -7.45 -10.72
CA ILE A 269 8.22 -7.75 -9.32
C ILE A 269 8.88 -9.12 -9.25
N ARG A 270 8.27 -10.15 -9.87
CA ARG A 270 8.84 -11.50 -9.96
C ARG A 270 10.27 -11.47 -10.50
N SER A 271 10.46 -10.91 -11.70
CA SER A 271 11.80 -10.85 -12.35
C SER A 271 12.84 -10.16 -11.45
N GLN A 272 12.48 -9.09 -10.74
CA GLN A 272 13.41 -8.35 -9.89
C GLN A 272 13.70 -9.07 -8.57
N LEU A 273 12.71 -9.78 -8.01
CA LEU A 273 12.90 -10.55 -6.78
C LEU A 273 13.78 -11.78 -7.04
N LEU A 274 13.51 -12.55 -8.09
CA LEU A 274 14.31 -13.72 -8.45
C LEU A 274 15.74 -13.35 -8.85
N LYS A 275 15.93 -12.19 -9.51
CA LYS A 275 17.29 -11.68 -9.78
C LYS A 275 18.06 -11.36 -8.48
N LYS A 276 17.35 -10.90 -7.42
CA LYS A 276 17.99 -10.56 -6.14
C LYS A 276 18.15 -11.77 -5.23
N TYR A 277 17.23 -12.70 -5.26
CA TYR A 277 17.19 -13.91 -4.46
C TYR A 277 17.10 -15.15 -5.38
N PRO A 278 18.21 -15.55 -6.01
CA PRO A 278 18.21 -16.67 -6.96
C PRO A 278 17.86 -18.01 -6.30
N ASP A 279 18.19 -18.16 -5.02
CA ASP A 279 17.94 -19.38 -4.24
C ASP A 279 16.53 -19.43 -3.65
N ALA A 280 15.66 -18.46 -3.95
CA ALA A 280 14.31 -18.46 -3.43
C ALA A 280 13.44 -19.51 -4.11
N ILE A 281 12.67 -20.24 -3.33
CA ILE A 281 11.71 -21.23 -3.80
C ILE A 281 10.49 -20.50 -4.37
N GLU A 282 10.10 -20.82 -5.59
CA GLU A 282 8.91 -20.24 -6.21
C GLU A 282 7.66 -21.08 -5.92
N THR A 283 6.57 -20.44 -5.56
CA THR A 283 5.24 -21.03 -5.48
C THR A 283 4.21 -20.18 -6.22
N PHE A 284 3.01 -20.72 -6.43
CA PHE A 284 1.98 -20.08 -7.24
C PHE A 284 0.69 -19.93 -6.45
N GLY A 285 -0.10 -18.90 -6.76
CA GLY A 285 -1.32 -18.56 -6.03
C GLY A 285 -2.40 -19.64 -6.05
N PHE A 286 -2.41 -20.54 -7.04
CA PHE A 286 -3.35 -21.67 -7.03
C PHE A 286 -3.00 -22.68 -5.94
N VAL A 287 -1.70 -22.98 -5.73
CA VAL A 287 -1.22 -23.88 -4.65
C VAL A 287 -1.58 -23.29 -3.29
N THR A 288 -1.29 -21.99 -3.09
CA THR A 288 -1.65 -21.30 -1.83
C THR A 288 -3.16 -21.33 -1.59
N SER A 289 -3.96 -21.14 -2.65
CA SER A 289 -5.43 -21.16 -2.55
C SER A 289 -5.97 -22.54 -2.20
N GLU A 290 -5.42 -23.60 -2.80
CA GLU A 290 -5.79 -24.98 -2.51
C GLU A 290 -5.47 -25.36 -1.06
N ASN A 291 -4.25 -25.10 -0.62
CA ASN A 291 -3.81 -25.34 0.76
C ASN A 291 -4.65 -24.53 1.77
N ARG A 292 -4.99 -23.29 1.47
CA ARG A 292 -5.86 -22.46 2.32
C ARG A 292 -7.25 -23.09 2.48
N ASN A 293 -7.84 -23.57 1.38
CA ASN A 293 -9.16 -24.22 1.39
C ASN A 293 -9.11 -25.53 2.18
N HIS A 294 -8.03 -26.31 2.02
CA HIS A 294 -7.80 -27.54 2.78
C HIS A 294 -7.73 -27.26 4.29
N LEU A 295 -6.98 -26.24 4.69
CA LEU A 295 -6.85 -25.81 6.08
C LEU A 295 -8.06 -25.02 6.59
N LYS A 296 -9.10 -24.76 5.75
CA LYS A 296 -10.31 -24.00 6.08
C LYS A 296 -10.03 -22.61 6.65
N LEU A 297 -8.97 -21.94 6.18
CA LEU A 297 -8.57 -20.62 6.64
C LEU A 297 -9.20 -19.50 5.79
N GLU A 298 -9.47 -18.36 6.42
CA GLU A 298 -9.99 -17.17 5.73
C GLU A 298 -8.92 -16.56 4.82
N LYS A 299 -9.37 -15.91 3.74
CA LYS A 299 -8.46 -15.24 2.81
C LYS A 299 -7.98 -13.91 3.37
N ASP A 300 -6.70 -13.84 3.75
CA ASP A 300 -5.99 -12.59 4.01
C ASP A 300 -4.51 -12.76 3.62
N HIS A 301 -3.85 -11.69 3.20
CA HIS A 301 -2.47 -11.76 2.69
C HIS A 301 -1.46 -12.28 3.70
N TYR A 302 -1.65 -12.02 5.01
CA TYR A 302 -0.75 -12.57 6.03
C TYR A 302 -1.00 -14.06 6.28
N ILE A 303 -2.25 -14.55 6.10
CA ILE A 303 -2.59 -15.98 6.18
C ILE A 303 -1.98 -16.72 4.98
N ASP A 304 -2.15 -16.18 3.77
CA ASP A 304 -1.53 -16.73 2.57
C ASP A 304 0.00 -16.85 2.75
N ALA A 305 0.64 -15.83 3.35
CA ALA A 305 2.07 -15.88 3.66
C ALA A 305 2.43 -16.96 4.70
N CYS A 306 1.58 -17.22 5.72
CA CYS A 306 1.78 -18.31 6.66
C CYS A 306 1.68 -19.68 5.97
N ILE A 307 0.71 -19.86 5.09
CA ILE A 307 0.53 -21.09 4.30
C ILE A 307 1.73 -21.33 3.38
N ILE A 308 2.24 -20.28 2.74
CA ILE A 308 3.45 -20.36 1.91
C ILE A 308 4.65 -20.77 2.75
N ALA A 309 4.82 -20.20 3.94
CA ALA A 309 5.93 -20.51 4.84
C ALA A 309 5.86 -21.92 5.43
N SER A 310 4.64 -22.44 5.72
CA SER A 310 4.43 -23.78 6.24
C SER A 310 4.45 -24.88 5.16
N GLY A 311 4.52 -24.50 3.87
CA GLY A 311 4.38 -25.49 2.78
C GLY A 311 2.99 -26.12 2.68
N GLY A 312 1.95 -25.50 3.28
CA GLY A 312 0.59 -26.02 3.34
C GLY A 312 0.31 -26.95 4.51
N LEU A 313 1.27 -27.12 5.42
CA LEU A 313 1.08 -27.89 6.67
C LEU A 313 0.33 -27.05 7.71
N GLU A 314 -0.29 -27.71 8.67
CA GLU A 314 -0.90 -27.07 9.83
C GLU A 314 0.15 -26.30 10.64
N PHE A 315 -0.23 -25.15 11.15
CA PHE A 315 0.66 -24.31 11.95
C PHE A 315 -0.07 -23.66 13.12
N LYS A 316 0.65 -23.44 14.20
CA LYS A 316 0.14 -22.68 15.33
C LYS A 316 0.21 -21.20 15.03
N GLU A 317 -0.94 -20.55 14.95
CA GLU A 317 -1.05 -19.12 14.68
C GLU A 317 -0.42 -18.26 15.79
N LEU A 318 0.01 -17.07 15.41
CA LEU A 318 0.43 -16.02 16.35
C LEU A 318 -0.75 -15.08 16.62
N ASP A 319 -1.02 -14.74 17.89
CA ASP A 319 -2.12 -13.82 18.28
C ASP A 319 -1.94 -12.39 17.81
N VAL A 320 -0.82 -12.09 17.20
CA VAL A 320 -0.41 -10.73 16.83
C VAL A 320 -0.11 -10.64 15.35
N ILE A 321 -0.76 -9.66 14.70
CA ILE A 321 -0.51 -9.27 13.32
C ILE A 321 0.13 -7.88 13.30
N TYR A 322 1.18 -7.70 12.52
CA TYR A 322 1.75 -6.39 12.25
C TYR A 322 1.14 -5.81 10.98
N ARG A 323 0.17 -4.89 11.15
CA ARG A 323 -0.36 -4.12 10.03
C ARG A 323 0.58 -2.97 9.72
N LYS A 324 1.00 -2.89 8.47
CA LYS A 324 1.96 -1.88 8.01
C LYS A 324 1.41 -1.13 6.81
N ARG A 325 1.79 0.13 6.69
CA ARG A 325 1.49 0.96 5.54
C ARG A 325 2.69 1.76 5.10
N ARG A 326 3.01 1.69 3.82
CA ARG A 326 4.07 2.49 3.22
C ARG A 326 3.60 3.91 2.95
N VAL A 327 4.35 4.90 3.45
CA VAL A 327 4.06 6.32 3.29
C VAL A 327 5.24 7.06 2.69
N SER A 328 5.04 8.34 2.36
CA SER A 328 6.14 9.18 1.87
C SER A 328 7.16 9.46 2.98
N LYS A 329 8.43 9.55 2.61
CA LYS A 329 9.54 9.75 3.56
C LYS A 329 9.49 11.09 4.30
N GLY A 330 8.67 12.04 3.89
CA GLY A 330 8.63 13.35 4.53
C GLY A 330 7.48 14.24 4.11
N ASP A 331 7.41 15.37 4.78
CA ASP A 331 6.55 16.47 4.40
C ASP A 331 7.17 17.19 3.19
N TYR A 332 6.34 17.54 2.22
CA TYR A 332 6.72 18.47 1.20
C TYR A 332 5.62 19.48 0.96
N GLN A 333 6.04 20.68 0.66
CA GLN A 333 5.13 21.72 0.25
C GLN A 333 4.53 21.37 -1.10
N VAL A 334 3.23 21.43 -1.18
CA VAL A 334 2.50 21.44 -2.43
C VAL A 334 2.36 22.90 -2.84
N THR A 335 3.31 23.41 -3.62
CA THR A 335 3.16 24.73 -4.23
C THR A 335 2.23 24.60 -5.43
N ARG A 336 1.05 25.16 -5.37
CA ARG A 336 0.12 25.24 -6.51
C ARG A 336 0.51 26.31 -7.52
N GLY A 337 1.50 27.12 -7.20
CA GLY A 337 1.97 28.21 -8.04
C GLY A 337 1.25 29.54 -7.82
N VAL A 338 0.39 29.64 -6.83
CA VAL A 338 -0.31 30.86 -6.45
C VAL A 338 0.44 31.56 -5.32
N ARG A 339 0.59 32.87 -5.36
CA ARG A 339 1.37 33.63 -4.37
C ARG A 339 0.79 33.62 -2.95
N GLY A 340 -0.48 33.29 -2.77
CA GLY A 340 -1.19 33.27 -1.47
C GLY A 340 -1.21 31.93 -0.75
N GLU A 341 -0.48 30.91 -1.21
CA GLU A 341 -0.50 29.61 -0.55
C GLU A 341 0.26 29.59 0.77
N GLN A 342 -0.40 29.12 1.81
CA GLN A 342 0.25 28.83 3.09
C GLN A 342 1.35 27.77 2.89
N LYS A 343 2.54 28.09 3.35
CA LYS A 343 3.64 27.14 3.39
C LYS A 343 3.36 26.12 4.48
N LEU A 344 3.13 24.86 4.08
CA LEU A 344 3.04 23.78 5.05
C LEU A 344 4.36 23.65 5.82
N PRO A 345 4.33 23.64 7.15
CA PRO A 345 5.55 23.50 7.93
C PRO A 345 6.19 22.13 7.69
N THR A 346 7.45 22.12 7.30
CA THR A 346 8.25 20.90 7.08
C THR A 346 9.08 20.54 8.32
N GLY A 347 9.24 21.47 9.24
CA GLY A 347 9.93 21.30 10.50
C GLY A 347 9.12 20.55 11.57
N LYS A 348 9.65 20.50 12.79
CA LYS A 348 8.90 20.07 13.97
C LYS A 348 7.98 21.20 14.45
N ILE A 349 6.79 20.84 14.88
CA ILE A 349 5.88 21.71 15.64
C ILE A 349 5.64 21.02 16.98
N TYR A 350 5.93 21.68 18.08
CA TYR A 350 5.89 21.09 19.43
C TYR A 350 6.63 19.73 19.52
N GLY A 351 7.78 19.59 18.83
CA GLY A 351 8.56 18.36 18.80
C GLY A 351 8.06 17.28 17.81
N PHE A 352 6.88 17.43 17.23
CA PHE A 352 6.25 16.42 16.39
C PHE A 352 6.39 16.68 14.89
N ARG A 353 6.38 15.61 14.13
CA ARG A 353 6.35 15.62 12.65
C ARG A 353 5.17 14.82 12.12
N LYS A 354 4.78 15.08 10.89
CA LYS A 354 3.79 14.26 10.18
C LYS A 354 4.25 12.79 10.16
N PHE A 355 3.34 11.86 10.41
CA PHE A 355 3.57 10.42 10.52
C PHE A 355 4.32 9.97 11.79
N ASP A 356 4.56 10.84 12.77
CA ASP A 356 4.96 10.37 14.08
C ASP A 356 3.81 9.54 14.69
N LYS A 357 4.14 8.43 15.34
CA LYS A 357 3.21 7.59 16.06
C LYS A 357 3.04 8.16 17.47
N VAL A 358 1.81 8.40 17.84
CA VAL A 358 1.45 9.03 19.11
C VAL A 358 0.40 8.22 19.84
N LYS A 359 0.41 8.32 21.16
CA LYS A 359 -0.66 7.84 22.03
C LYS A 359 -1.51 9.03 22.43
N TYR A 360 -2.83 8.89 22.28
CA TYR A 360 -3.81 9.90 22.63
C TYR A 360 -5.03 9.19 23.26
N PHE A 361 -5.40 9.56 24.48
CA PHE A 361 -6.42 8.87 25.27
C PHE A 361 -6.28 7.32 25.32
N GLY A 362 -5.06 6.84 25.53
CA GLY A 362 -4.80 5.40 25.63
C GLY A 362 -4.58 4.66 24.30
N GLU A 363 -5.03 5.21 23.18
CA GLU A 363 -5.00 4.58 21.86
C GLU A 363 -3.86 5.11 20.99
N GLU A 364 -3.43 4.31 20.00
CA GLU A 364 -2.32 4.61 19.10
C GLU A 364 -2.82 5.20 17.78
N TYR A 365 -2.30 6.37 17.41
CA TYR A 365 -2.61 7.09 16.19
C TYR A 365 -1.36 7.58 15.48
N PHE A 366 -1.53 8.11 14.26
CA PHE A 366 -0.48 8.77 13.49
C PHE A 366 -0.85 10.21 13.21
N ILE A 367 0.12 11.11 13.26
CA ILE A 367 -0.10 12.52 12.94
C ILE A 367 -0.32 12.68 11.44
N LYS A 368 -1.53 13.10 11.05
CA LYS A 368 -1.91 13.43 9.67
C LYS A 368 -1.49 14.85 9.29
N GLY A 369 -1.77 15.80 10.18
CA GLY A 369 -1.49 17.22 10.01
C GLY A 369 -1.10 17.87 11.34
N ARG A 370 -0.49 19.05 11.26
CA ARG A 370 -0.08 19.85 12.41
C ARG A 370 -0.38 21.31 12.12
N MET A 371 -0.89 22.00 13.10
CA MET A 371 -1.19 23.42 13.06
C MET A 371 -0.17 24.18 13.91
N SER A 372 0.19 25.40 13.53
CA SER A 372 1.07 26.28 14.31
C SER A 372 0.50 26.61 15.68
N SER A 373 -0.82 26.60 15.82
CA SER A 373 -1.57 26.76 17.08
C SER A 373 -1.44 25.60 18.06
N GLY A 374 -0.67 24.53 17.73
CA GLY A 374 -0.47 23.37 18.61
C GLY A 374 -1.53 22.29 18.47
N PHE A 375 -2.49 22.42 17.55
CA PHE A 375 -3.44 21.35 17.26
C PHE A 375 -2.93 20.39 16.19
N ALA A 376 -3.46 19.16 16.19
CA ALA A 376 -3.12 18.13 15.20
C ALA A 376 -4.36 17.42 14.67
N GLY A 377 -4.32 17.05 13.40
CA GLY A 377 -5.20 16.01 12.88
C GLY A 377 -4.52 14.65 13.08
N LEU A 378 -5.24 13.71 13.67
CA LEU A 378 -4.79 12.34 13.85
C LEU A 378 -5.43 11.43 12.81
N MET A 379 -4.75 10.33 12.48
CA MET A 379 -5.24 9.35 11.54
C MET A 379 -4.92 7.93 12.01
N ASP A 380 -5.72 7.00 11.51
CA ASP A 380 -5.48 5.57 11.68
C ASP A 380 -4.37 5.06 10.74
N ILE A 381 -4.08 3.75 10.82
CA ILE A 381 -3.08 3.09 9.95
C ILE A 381 -3.47 3.19 8.46
N PHE A 382 -4.75 3.20 8.13
CA PHE A 382 -5.25 3.29 6.75
C PHE A 382 -5.25 4.72 6.21
N GLY A 383 -4.94 5.72 7.07
CA GLY A 383 -4.85 7.14 6.73
C GLY A 383 -6.18 7.86 6.73
N ASN A 384 -7.23 7.23 7.28
CA ASN A 384 -8.49 7.89 7.54
C ASN A 384 -8.30 8.83 8.73
N GLU A 385 -8.88 10.00 8.66
CA GLU A 385 -8.92 10.92 9.78
C GLU A 385 -9.80 10.34 10.87
N VAL A 386 -9.33 10.45 12.10
CA VAL A 386 -10.10 10.00 13.26
C VAL A 386 -10.84 11.22 13.80
N ASP A 387 -12.15 11.09 13.91
CA ASP A 387 -13.02 12.08 14.51
C ASP A 387 -13.14 11.82 16.01
N PHE A 388 -13.06 12.89 16.77
CA PHE A 388 -13.17 12.89 18.23
C PHE A 388 -14.44 13.61 18.70
N ASP A 389 -15.50 13.67 17.89
CA ASP A 389 -16.76 14.35 18.21
C ASP A 389 -17.45 13.78 19.46
N PHE A 390 -17.16 12.53 19.82
CA PHE A 390 -17.60 11.90 21.05
C PHE A 390 -16.91 12.44 22.32
N MET A 391 -15.83 13.23 22.16
CA MET A 391 -15.11 13.82 23.29
C MET A 391 -15.76 15.12 23.77
N PRO A 392 -15.55 15.50 25.05
CA PRO A 392 -16.06 16.74 25.62
C PRO A 392 -15.62 17.96 24.79
N LYS A 393 -16.45 19.01 24.83
CA LYS A 393 -16.17 20.29 24.18
C LYS A 393 -14.78 20.80 24.60
N GLY A 394 -13.88 21.05 23.62
CA GLY A 394 -12.47 21.38 23.85
C GLY A 394 -11.46 20.26 23.60
N SER A 395 -11.89 19.00 23.58
CA SER A 395 -11.04 17.83 23.28
C SER A 395 -11.29 17.22 21.90
N LYS A 396 -12.27 17.71 21.15
CA LYS A 396 -12.61 17.25 19.79
C LYS A 396 -11.46 17.42 18.80
N THR A 397 -10.65 18.45 18.96
CA THR A 397 -9.43 18.64 18.15
C THR A 397 -8.21 18.30 18.99
N PRO A 398 -7.45 17.25 18.65
CA PRO A 398 -6.30 16.84 19.43
C PRO A 398 -5.24 17.95 19.54
N LYS A 399 -4.80 18.22 20.77
CA LYS A 399 -3.66 19.10 21.04
C LYS A 399 -2.37 18.28 21.08
N LEU A 400 -1.31 18.78 20.45
CA LEU A 400 0.00 18.10 20.44
C LEU A 400 0.59 17.96 21.87
N SER A 401 0.25 18.87 22.79
CA SER A 401 0.66 18.78 24.21
C SER A 401 0.10 17.53 24.91
N ASN A 402 -1.06 17.07 24.49
CA ASN A 402 -1.74 15.90 25.07
C ASN A 402 -1.38 14.59 24.36
N CYS A 403 -0.49 14.66 23.36
CA CYS A 403 -0.02 13.51 22.59
C CYS A 403 1.31 13.03 23.14
N GLU A 404 1.39 11.77 23.56
CA GLU A 404 2.66 11.12 23.88
C GLU A 404 3.28 10.51 22.62
N ARG A 405 4.52 10.85 22.28
CA ARG A 405 5.19 10.28 21.12
C ARG A 405 5.76 8.89 21.42
N ILE A 406 5.18 7.87 20.79
CA ILE A 406 5.66 6.49 20.89
C ILE A 406 6.90 6.28 20.00
N SER A 407 6.80 6.69 18.74
CA SER A 407 7.91 6.58 17.80
C SER A 407 7.96 7.72 16.80
N ALA A 408 9.17 8.06 16.37
CA ALA A 408 9.39 9.04 15.31
C ALA A 408 8.99 8.47 13.94
N ARG A 409 8.60 9.36 13.05
CA ARG A 409 8.20 8.99 11.68
C ARG A 409 9.22 8.13 10.95
N ARG A 410 8.71 7.13 10.27
CA ARG A 410 9.43 6.31 9.30
C ARG A 410 8.69 6.34 7.96
N SER A 411 9.28 5.76 6.92
CA SER A 411 8.58 5.54 5.64
C SER A 411 7.53 4.41 5.70
N ILE A 412 7.38 3.79 6.86
CA ILE A 412 6.43 2.72 7.16
C ILE A 412 5.71 3.09 8.45
N LEU A 413 4.39 3.11 8.42
CA LEU A 413 3.54 3.12 9.60
C LEU A 413 3.34 1.66 10.02
N CYS A 414 3.31 1.40 11.32
CA CYS A 414 3.13 0.06 11.85
C CYS A 414 2.25 0.11 13.10
N ILE A 415 1.26 -0.75 13.17
CA ILE A 415 0.50 -1.04 14.38
C ILE A 415 0.53 -2.52 14.65
N LYS A 416 0.32 -2.86 15.90
CA LYS A 416 0.18 -4.21 16.38
C LYS A 416 -1.29 -4.49 16.64
N GLU A 417 -1.90 -5.37 15.87
CA GLU A 417 -3.25 -5.86 16.08
C GLU A 417 -3.22 -7.20 16.81
N ARG A 418 -4.04 -7.35 17.83
CA ARG A 418 -4.28 -8.66 18.46
C ARG A 418 -5.48 -9.32 17.80
N LYS A 419 -5.36 -10.61 17.54
CA LYS A 419 -6.49 -11.43 17.14
C LYS A 419 -7.31 -11.76 18.38
N TRP A 420 -8.63 -11.60 18.29
CA TRP A 420 -9.57 -12.09 19.29
C TRP A 420 -10.30 -13.27 18.69
N ILE A 421 -10.34 -14.37 19.43
CA ILE A 421 -11.08 -15.56 19.04
C ILE A 421 -12.43 -15.49 19.74
N LYS A 422 -13.53 -15.40 18.98
CA LYS A 422 -14.88 -15.52 19.49
C LYS A 422 -15.55 -16.68 18.74
N ASN A 423 -16.01 -17.68 19.47
CA ASN A 423 -16.69 -18.89 18.93
C ASN A 423 -15.88 -19.60 17.81
N GLY A 424 -14.57 -19.76 17.98
CA GLY A 424 -13.71 -20.42 17.01
C GLY A 424 -13.36 -19.61 15.77
N LYS A 425 -13.89 -18.38 15.61
CA LYS A 425 -13.55 -17.47 14.52
C LYS A 425 -12.61 -16.37 14.99
N SER A 426 -11.54 -16.15 14.27
CA SER A 426 -10.58 -15.06 14.51
C SER A 426 -11.20 -13.73 14.08
N LEU A 427 -11.36 -12.80 15.02
CA LEU A 427 -11.78 -11.42 14.76
C LEU A 427 -10.63 -10.49 15.10
N THR A 428 -10.35 -9.51 14.26
CA THR A 428 -9.41 -8.44 14.60
C THR A 428 -10.05 -7.48 15.60
N TYR A 429 -9.25 -6.96 16.53
CA TYR A 429 -9.69 -6.03 17.61
C TYR A 429 -10.59 -4.89 17.12
N ARG A 430 -10.40 -4.44 15.89
CA ARG A 430 -11.18 -3.36 15.27
C ARG A 430 -12.63 -3.76 14.95
N PHE A 431 -12.85 -5.01 14.54
CA PHE A 431 -14.20 -5.55 14.36
C PHE A 431 -14.91 -5.73 15.71
N TYR A 432 -14.16 -6.10 16.74
CA TYR A 432 -14.70 -6.27 18.09
C TYR A 432 -15.18 -4.93 18.71
N LEU A 433 -14.40 -3.85 18.60
CA LEU A 433 -14.84 -2.51 19.05
C LEU A 433 -16.04 -2.00 18.27
N LYS A 434 -16.09 -2.25 16.95
CA LYS A 434 -17.25 -1.89 16.13
C LYS A 434 -18.48 -2.71 16.51
N TYR A 435 -18.28 -3.96 16.90
CA TYR A 435 -19.36 -4.86 17.35
C TYR A 435 -19.83 -4.49 18.76
N ILE A 436 -18.94 -4.17 19.69
CA ILE A 436 -19.27 -3.67 21.03
C ILE A 436 -20.04 -2.35 20.91
N ASN A 437 -19.58 -1.40 20.11
CA ASN A 437 -20.29 -0.14 19.89
C ASN A 437 -21.67 -0.35 19.26
N LEU A 438 -21.83 -1.29 18.33
CA LEU A 438 -23.13 -1.66 17.78
C LEU A 438 -24.04 -2.35 18.81
N VAL A 439 -23.50 -3.23 19.64
CA VAL A 439 -24.25 -3.92 20.70
C VAL A 439 -24.62 -2.95 21.82
N TYR A 440 -23.70 -2.05 22.21
CA TYR A 440 -24.01 -0.99 23.18
C TYR A 440 -25.05 0.00 22.66
N PHE A 441 -24.97 0.38 21.39
CA PHE A 441 -25.97 1.26 20.76
C PHE A 441 -27.33 0.56 20.65
N SER A 442 -27.36 -0.72 20.32
CA SER A 442 -28.60 -1.52 20.31
C SER A 442 -29.15 -1.74 21.71
N PHE A 443 -28.29 -1.88 22.73
CA PHE A 443 -28.71 -2.01 24.14
C PHE A 443 -29.24 -0.69 24.68
N ILE A 444 -28.61 0.44 24.36
CA ILE A 444 -29.11 1.78 24.73
C ILE A 444 -30.44 2.08 24.03
N LEU A 445 -30.59 1.72 22.72
CA LEU A 445 -31.85 1.85 22.02
C LEU A 445 -32.96 0.94 22.62
N LEU A 446 -32.62 -0.28 23.04
CA LEU A 446 -33.56 -1.19 23.72
C LEU A 446 -33.97 -0.65 25.12
N ILE A 447 -33.04 -0.04 25.87
CA ILE A 447 -33.36 0.61 27.15
C ILE A 447 -34.23 1.85 26.94
N ILE A 448 -33.93 2.64 25.90
CA ILE A 448 -34.73 3.84 25.55
C ILE A 448 -36.15 3.44 25.09
N SER A 449 -36.29 2.35 24.34
CA SER A 449 -37.58 1.85 23.85
C SER A 449 -38.41 1.15 24.95
N SER A 450 -37.78 0.72 26.06
CA SER A 450 -38.49 0.11 27.21
C SER A 450 -38.84 1.10 28.33
N THR A 451 -38.45 2.37 28.20
CA THR A 451 -38.70 3.43 29.20
C THR A 451 -39.71 4.48 28.74
N GLU A 452 -40.61 4.17 27.81
CA GLU A 452 -41.82 5.01 27.65
C GLU A 452 -42.70 4.88 28.89
N GLY A 453 -42.35 5.62 29.94
CA GLY A 453 -43.19 5.62 31.15
C GLY A 453 -42.60 6.24 32.43
N PHE A 454 -41.37 6.74 32.44
CA PHE A 454 -40.83 7.41 33.64
C PHE A 454 -40.11 8.73 33.33
N PRO A 455 -40.47 9.84 34.04
CA PRO A 455 -39.80 11.11 33.86
C PRO A 455 -38.54 11.23 34.72
N TYR A 456 -37.47 11.78 34.14
CA TYR A 456 -36.29 12.34 34.77
C TYR A 456 -35.42 11.44 35.66
N LEU A 457 -34.41 10.84 35.07
CA LEU A 457 -33.18 10.52 35.79
C LEU A 457 -31.99 11.24 35.08
N SER A 458 -31.30 12.04 35.92
CA SER A 458 -30.23 12.93 35.45
C SER A 458 -29.01 12.17 34.92
N TYR A 459 -28.39 12.75 33.92
CA TYR A 459 -27.22 12.29 33.15
C TYR A 459 -25.93 11.97 33.95
N LYS A 460 -25.96 12.00 35.28
CA LYS A 460 -24.75 11.81 36.12
C LYS A 460 -24.54 10.42 36.69
N SER A 461 -25.46 9.49 36.52
CA SER A 461 -25.39 8.18 37.17
C SER A 461 -24.96 7.01 36.28
N VAL A 462 -24.67 7.23 35.02
CA VAL A 462 -24.34 6.15 34.04
C VAL A 462 -22.83 6.01 33.75
N ILE A 463 -21.98 6.80 34.41
CA ILE A 463 -20.52 6.76 34.20
C ILE A 463 -19.77 5.82 35.18
N LEU A 464 -20.47 5.14 36.08
CA LEU A 464 -19.87 4.28 37.12
C LEU A 464 -20.45 2.84 37.13
N LEU A 465 -20.57 2.21 35.97
CA LEU A 465 -20.69 0.75 35.87
C LEU A 465 -19.90 0.25 34.67
#